data_42c6bd54934597b1976491941b6665d5
#
_entry.id   42c6bd54934597b1976491941b6665d5
#
_cell.length_a   1.000
_cell.length_b   1.000
_cell.length_c   1.000
_cell.angle_alpha   90.00
_cell.angle_beta   90.00
_cell.angle_gamma   90.00
#
_symmetry.space_group_name_H-M   'P 1'
#
loop_
_entity.id
_entity.type
_entity.pdbx_description
1 polymer ?
#
loop_
_entity_poly.entity_id
_entity_poly.type
_entity_poly.pdbx_seq_one_letter_code
_entity_poly.pdbx_strand_id
1 'polypeptide(L)'
;MLNKEKPSEHLKSNRTSLITLLTISSFFAILVATLPLQAVNAQLNPTTLQSVLKTGYTNQYQLKTSNAGVLTVKYSIAGGTLVGILGNPELKAGDIVINPGGTGGMLTIQIPRFALDAKNAQGQDVPFKVTIDGHGASWQQIQSTNTDRVLAISFSNSNRFIEITGTQVG
;
A
#
# COMPACT_ATOMS: atom_id res chain seq x y z
N MET A 1 14.45 89.46 12.46
CA MET A 1 15.79 89.14 12.94
C MET A 1 15.96 87.63 12.81
N LEU A 2 16.66 87.25 11.75
CA LEU A 2 18.04 86.72 11.75
C LEU A 2 18.17 85.60 12.81
N ASN A 3 18.45 84.46 12.47
CA ASN A 3 19.53 83.82 11.75
C ASN A 3 19.61 82.37 12.32
N LYS A 4 19.96 81.29 11.75
CA LYS A 4 21.20 80.98 11.06
C LYS A 4 21.15 79.51 10.74
N GLU A 5 21.38 79.24 9.56
CA GLU A 5 21.74 77.86 9.07
C GLU A 5 22.96 77.33 9.77
N LYS A 6 23.03 75.99 9.86
CA LYS A 6 24.30 75.31 10.00
C LYS A 6 24.23 73.94 9.32
N PRO A 7 25.30 73.51 8.75
CA PRO A 7 25.30 72.65 7.56
C PRO A 7 25.44 71.16 7.83
N SER A 8 25.18 70.49 6.80
CA SER A 8 25.35 69.06 6.56
C SER A 8 26.68 68.45 7.02
N GLU A 9 26.62 67.28 7.65
CA GLU A 9 27.76 66.37 7.71
C GLU A 9 27.34 64.97 7.28
N HIS A 10 27.92 64.61 6.15
CA HIS A 10 28.43 63.36 5.70
C HIS A 10 27.75 62.07 6.14
N LEU A 11 26.88 61.60 5.25
CA LEU A 11 26.59 60.20 5.10
C LEU A 11 27.86 59.47 4.56
N LYS A 12 28.63 58.86 5.44
CA LYS A 12 29.58 57.84 5.06
C LYS A 12 28.85 56.51 4.88
N SER A 13 28.68 56.17 3.63
CA SER A 13 28.20 54.89 3.15
C SER A 13 29.04 53.75 3.67
N ASN A 14 28.52 52.97 4.61
CA ASN A 14 29.06 51.66 4.96
C ASN A 14 28.66 50.64 3.89
N ARG A 15 29.36 50.66 2.75
CA ARG A 15 29.18 49.68 1.67
C ARG A 15 29.87 48.34 1.91
N THR A 16 30.42 48.11 3.09
CA THR A 16 31.20 46.90 3.36
C THR A 16 30.50 45.82 4.17
N SER A 17 29.26 46.06 4.61
CA SER A 17 28.55 45.05 5.44
C SER A 17 27.48 44.25 4.68
N LEU A 18 27.25 44.48 3.41
CA LEU A 18 26.21 43.83 2.62
C LEU A 18 26.69 42.66 1.77
N ILE A 19 27.99 42.43 1.71
CA ILE A 19 28.56 41.37 0.88
C ILE A 19 28.82 40.08 1.70
N THR A 20 28.90 40.18 3.02
CA THR A 20 29.21 39.03 3.88
C THR A 20 27.97 38.27 4.34
N LEU A 21 26.77 38.79 4.09
CA LEU A 21 25.52 38.12 4.50
C LEU A 21 24.86 37.30 3.38
N LEU A 22 25.39 37.39 2.16
CA LEU A 22 24.80 36.66 0.99
C LEU A 22 25.48 35.35 0.67
N THR A 23 26.55 34.98 1.36
CA THR A 23 27.30 33.75 1.10
C THR A 23 27.04 32.62 2.09
N ILE A 24 26.23 32.81 3.12
CA ILE A 24 25.90 31.77 4.10
C ILE A 24 24.51 31.15 3.83
N SER A 25 23.71 31.73 2.94
CA SER A 25 22.37 31.22 2.62
C SER A 25 22.33 30.20 1.50
N SER A 26 23.48 29.84 0.93
CA SER A 26 23.52 28.97 -0.26
C SER A 26 23.96 27.52 0.03
N PHE A 27 24.20 27.14 1.29
CA PHE A 27 24.66 25.80 1.63
C PHE A 27 23.69 24.97 2.48
N PHE A 28 22.46 25.45 2.69
CA PHE A 28 21.44 24.69 3.44
C PHE A 28 20.24 24.23 2.60
N ALA A 29 20.37 24.31 1.27
CA ALA A 29 19.41 23.71 0.39
C ALA A 29 20.06 22.48 -0.26
N ILE A 30 19.42 21.36 -0.19
CA ILE A 30 19.70 20.08 -0.82
C ILE A 30 20.50 19.12 0.07
N LEU A 31 19.87 18.69 1.16
CA LEU A 31 19.94 17.30 1.56
C LEU A 31 18.52 16.85 1.96
N VAL A 32 17.52 17.04 1.09
CA VAL A 32 16.42 16.11 1.03
C VAL A 32 17.04 14.87 0.39
N ALA A 33 17.58 14.01 1.24
CA ALA A 33 17.90 12.66 0.85
C ALA A 33 16.60 12.10 0.27
N THR A 34 16.52 12.02 -1.04
CA THR A 34 15.65 11.08 -1.71
C THR A 34 16.10 9.71 -1.25
N LEU A 35 15.62 9.29 -0.09
CA LEU A 35 15.63 7.88 0.23
C LEU A 35 14.89 7.24 -0.93
N PRO A 36 15.55 6.38 -1.73
CA PRO A 36 14.81 5.60 -2.69
C PRO A 36 13.73 4.90 -1.85
N LEU A 37 12.48 5.13 -2.22
CA LEU A 37 11.39 4.29 -1.79
C LEU A 37 11.73 2.91 -2.39
N GLN A 38 12.57 2.19 -1.69
CA GLN A 38 12.76 0.77 -1.95
C GLN A 38 11.42 0.16 -1.55
N ALA A 39 10.55 0.05 -2.55
CA ALA A 39 9.51 -0.96 -2.49
C ALA A 39 10.26 -2.24 -2.13
N VAL A 40 10.12 -2.68 -0.90
CA VAL A 40 10.55 -4.01 -0.47
C VAL A 40 9.60 -4.96 -1.19
N ASN A 41 9.86 -5.15 -2.48
CA ASN A 41 9.35 -6.29 -3.21
C ASN A 41 10.10 -7.50 -2.63
N ALA A 42 9.64 -7.99 -1.51
CA ALA A 42 9.92 -9.35 -1.13
C ALA A 42 9.33 -10.20 -2.26
N GLN A 43 10.15 -10.49 -3.26
CA GLN A 43 9.77 -11.38 -4.36
C GLN A 43 9.42 -12.70 -3.73
N LEU A 44 8.13 -13.00 -3.74
CA LEU A 44 7.64 -14.32 -3.35
C LEU A 44 8.38 -15.33 -4.24
N ASN A 45 9.00 -16.32 -3.62
CA ASN A 45 9.78 -17.32 -4.32
C ASN A 45 8.88 -18.00 -5.39
N PRO A 46 9.20 -17.91 -6.68
CA PRO A 46 8.36 -18.45 -7.75
C PRO A 46 8.08 -19.94 -7.59
N THR A 47 8.99 -20.69 -6.98
CA THR A 47 8.79 -22.12 -6.69
C THR A 47 7.65 -22.35 -5.70
N THR A 48 7.51 -21.50 -4.69
CA THR A 48 6.42 -21.59 -3.69
C THR A 48 5.07 -21.24 -4.34
N LEU A 49 5.05 -20.23 -5.21
CA LEU A 49 3.84 -19.84 -5.93
C LEU A 49 3.36 -20.95 -6.89
N GLN A 50 4.28 -21.55 -7.63
CA GLN A 50 3.93 -22.64 -8.56
C GLN A 50 3.46 -23.90 -7.82
N SER A 51 3.98 -24.19 -6.63
CA SER A 51 3.53 -25.34 -5.84
C SER A 51 2.07 -25.21 -5.43
N VAL A 52 1.65 -24.01 -5.01
CA VAL A 52 0.24 -23.75 -4.62
C VAL A 52 -0.70 -23.89 -5.82
N LEU A 53 -0.32 -23.37 -6.99
CA LEU A 53 -1.12 -23.52 -8.21
C LEU A 53 -1.23 -24.98 -8.66
N LYS A 54 -0.20 -25.79 -8.43
CA LYS A 54 -0.16 -27.21 -8.82
C LYS A 54 -0.90 -28.13 -7.85
N THR A 55 -0.83 -27.86 -6.53
CA THR A 55 -1.49 -28.67 -5.48
C THR A 55 -2.95 -28.28 -5.25
N GLY A 56 -3.39 -27.14 -5.78
CA GLY A 56 -4.73 -26.59 -5.56
C GLY A 56 -4.87 -25.95 -4.18
N TYR A 57 -6.10 -25.51 -3.90
CA TYR A 57 -6.44 -24.89 -2.62
C TYR A 57 -6.69 -25.97 -1.58
N THR A 58 -6.12 -25.79 -0.38
CA THR A 58 -6.26 -26.77 0.71
C THR A 58 -7.49 -26.51 1.57
N ASN A 59 -8.07 -25.31 1.48
CA ASN A 59 -9.18 -24.89 2.32
C ASN A 59 -10.25 -24.11 1.56
N GLN A 60 -11.44 -24.04 2.16
CA GLN A 60 -12.57 -23.26 1.68
C GLN A 60 -13.18 -22.49 2.84
N TYR A 61 -13.59 -21.26 2.59
CA TYR A 61 -14.34 -20.42 3.52
C TYR A 61 -15.72 -20.10 2.95
N GLN A 62 -16.77 -20.28 3.76
CA GLN A 62 -18.14 -19.99 3.37
C GLN A 62 -18.50 -18.58 3.86
N LEU A 63 -18.58 -17.64 2.94
CA LEU A 63 -19.01 -16.27 3.21
C LEU A 63 -20.52 -16.16 2.95
N LYS A 64 -21.28 -15.81 3.96
CA LYS A 64 -22.71 -15.50 3.82
C LYS A 64 -22.84 -14.08 3.26
N THR A 65 -23.52 -13.95 2.12
CA THR A 65 -23.81 -12.66 1.49
C THR A 65 -25.28 -12.31 1.69
N SER A 66 -25.59 -11.02 1.85
CA SER A 66 -26.95 -10.56 2.10
C SER A 66 -27.93 -10.87 0.95
N ASN A 67 -27.44 -10.94 -0.28
CA ASN A 67 -28.27 -11.02 -1.48
C ASN A 67 -28.06 -12.28 -2.34
N ALA A 68 -26.97 -13.02 -2.15
CA ALA A 68 -26.54 -14.08 -3.07
C ALA A 68 -26.37 -15.46 -2.40
N GLY A 69 -26.79 -15.62 -1.16
CA GLY A 69 -26.65 -16.90 -0.45
C GLY A 69 -25.23 -17.11 0.09
N VAL A 70 -24.61 -18.25 -0.23
CA VAL A 70 -23.27 -18.61 0.29
C VAL A 70 -22.23 -18.52 -0.83
N LEU A 71 -21.24 -17.66 -0.65
CA LEU A 71 -20.07 -17.57 -1.49
C LEU A 71 -18.95 -18.45 -0.93
N THR A 72 -18.42 -19.34 -1.74
CA THR A 72 -17.25 -20.16 -1.38
C THR A 72 -15.96 -19.50 -1.85
N VAL A 73 -15.12 -19.10 -0.91
CA VAL A 73 -13.78 -18.57 -1.17
C VAL A 73 -12.76 -19.69 -0.95
N LYS A 74 -11.97 -20.00 -1.98
CA LYS A 74 -10.90 -21.01 -1.88
C LYS A 74 -9.59 -20.36 -1.50
N TYR A 75 -8.85 -20.98 -0.59
CA TYR A 75 -7.57 -20.45 -0.12
C TYR A 75 -6.60 -21.55 0.33
N SER A 76 -5.33 -21.17 0.43
CA SER A 76 -4.28 -21.89 1.12
C SER A 76 -3.51 -20.92 1.99
N ILE A 77 -3.18 -21.34 3.21
CA ILE A 77 -2.39 -20.52 4.12
C ILE A 77 -1.26 -21.36 4.72
N ALA A 78 -0.05 -20.84 4.64
CA ALA A 78 1.15 -21.41 5.26
C ALA A 78 1.64 -20.45 6.32
N GLY A 79 2.09 -20.96 7.46
CA GLY A 79 2.63 -20.15 8.55
C GLY A 79 1.58 -19.44 9.41
N GLY A 80 0.33 -19.92 9.38
CA GLY A 80 -0.77 -19.38 10.17
C GLY A 80 -2.10 -20.07 9.89
N THR A 81 -3.19 -19.49 10.41
CA THR A 81 -4.57 -19.93 10.18
C THR A 81 -5.44 -18.75 9.78
N LEU A 82 -6.43 -18.99 8.94
CA LEU A 82 -7.46 -18.02 8.62
C LEU A 82 -8.55 -18.08 9.69
N VAL A 83 -8.86 -16.93 10.29
CA VAL A 83 -9.89 -16.80 11.33
C VAL A 83 -11.24 -16.47 10.69
N GLY A 84 -11.26 -15.57 9.69
CA GLY A 84 -12.49 -15.18 9.03
C GLY A 84 -12.27 -14.33 7.79
N ILE A 85 -13.31 -14.29 6.95
CA ILE A 85 -13.41 -13.37 5.82
C ILE A 85 -14.74 -12.62 5.95
N LEU A 86 -14.70 -11.31 5.76
CA LEU A 86 -15.85 -10.41 5.76
C LEU A 86 -15.89 -9.63 4.45
N GLY A 87 -17.03 -9.51 3.84
CA GLY A 87 -17.24 -8.61 2.72
C GLY A 87 -17.62 -7.22 3.21
N ASN A 88 -17.01 -6.20 2.66
CA ASN A 88 -17.35 -4.80 2.88
C ASN A 88 -17.76 -4.15 1.55
N PRO A 89 -19.02 -4.25 1.12
CA PRO A 89 -19.45 -3.75 -0.18
C PRO A 89 -19.37 -2.22 -0.28
N GLU A 90 -19.54 -1.49 0.81
CA GLU A 90 -19.45 -0.02 0.81
C GLU A 90 -18.04 0.47 0.46
N LEU A 91 -17.03 -0.21 0.97
CA LEU A 91 -15.62 0.06 0.69
C LEU A 91 -15.11 -0.71 -0.54
N LYS A 92 -15.96 -1.57 -1.14
CA LYS A 92 -15.55 -2.51 -2.21
C LYS A 92 -14.35 -3.33 -1.79
N ALA A 93 -14.40 -3.88 -0.59
CA ALA A 93 -13.29 -4.57 0.04
C ALA A 93 -13.68 -5.95 0.57
N GLY A 94 -12.69 -6.82 0.66
CA GLY A 94 -12.73 -8.06 1.42
C GLY A 94 -11.73 -7.99 2.56
N ASP A 95 -12.24 -8.16 3.78
CA ASP A 95 -11.49 -8.09 5.02
C ASP A 95 -11.20 -9.50 5.50
N ILE A 96 -9.94 -9.81 5.75
CA ILE A 96 -9.47 -11.14 6.11
C ILE A 96 -8.74 -11.05 7.46
N VAL A 97 -9.19 -11.84 8.41
CA VAL A 97 -8.55 -11.96 9.72
C VAL A 97 -7.74 -13.23 9.75
N ILE A 98 -6.46 -13.13 10.12
CA ILE A 98 -5.52 -14.25 10.25
C ILE A 98 -4.96 -14.34 11.66
N ASN A 99 -4.58 -15.55 12.03
CA ASN A 99 -3.76 -15.81 13.20
C ASN A 99 -2.41 -16.41 12.73
N PRO A 100 -1.35 -15.59 12.62
CA PRO A 100 -0.06 -16.04 12.13
C PRO A 100 0.67 -16.91 13.13
N GLY A 101 1.47 -17.83 12.60
CA GLY A 101 2.47 -18.58 13.38
C GLY A 101 3.73 -17.77 13.69
N GLY A 102 4.67 -18.38 14.39
CA GLY A 102 5.85 -17.70 14.94
C GLY A 102 6.77 -16.99 13.95
N THR A 103 6.77 -17.39 12.67
CA THR A 103 7.64 -16.81 11.63
C THR A 103 6.88 -15.98 10.60
N GLY A 104 5.53 -15.89 10.71
CA GLY A 104 4.70 -15.38 9.64
C GLY A 104 4.54 -16.40 8.50
N GLY A 105 4.03 -15.94 7.34
CA GLY A 105 3.73 -16.86 6.25
C GLY A 105 3.16 -16.22 4.99
N MET A 106 2.37 -17.01 4.27
CA MET A 106 1.74 -16.60 3.03
C MET A 106 0.29 -17.11 2.95
N LEU A 107 -0.61 -16.21 2.58
CA LEU A 107 -1.99 -16.50 2.19
C LEU A 107 -2.08 -16.49 0.68
N THR A 108 -2.57 -17.58 0.09
CA THR A 108 -3.01 -17.62 -1.32
C THR A 108 -4.53 -17.70 -1.32
N ILE A 109 -5.18 -16.76 -2.00
CA ILE A 109 -6.65 -16.65 -2.00
C ILE A 109 -7.19 -16.46 -3.42
N GLN A 110 -8.23 -17.21 -3.76
CA GLN A 110 -8.99 -17.06 -4.99
C GLN A 110 -10.17 -16.10 -4.74
N ILE A 111 -10.21 -15.04 -5.49
CA ILE A 111 -11.25 -14.01 -5.41
C ILE A 111 -12.14 -14.13 -6.64
N PRO A 112 -13.40 -14.58 -6.49
CA PRO A 112 -14.36 -14.58 -7.58
C PRO A 112 -14.65 -13.13 -8.02
N ARG A 113 -14.55 -12.86 -9.33
CA ARG A 113 -14.74 -11.52 -9.88
C ARG A 113 -16.13 -10.93 -9.64
N PHE A 114 -17.13 -11.79 -9.57
CA PHE A 114 -18.48 -11.35 -9.25
C PHE A 114 -18.62 -10.88 -7.79
N ALA A 115 -17.72 -11.31 -6.88
CA ALA A 115 -17.74 -10.89 -5.49
C ALA A 115 -16.90 -9.60 -5.27
N LEU A 116 -15.72 -9.55 -5.88
CA LEU A 116 -14.83 -8.39 -5.80
C LEU A 116 -13.93 -8.35 -7.03
N ASP A 117 -13.90 -7.24 -7.74
CA ASP A 117 -12.98 -7.05 -8.86
C ASP A 117 -12.36 -5.63 -8.85
N ALA A 118 -11.29 -5.47 -9.61
CA ALA A 118 -10.61 -4.19 -9.77
C ALA A 118 -10.43 -3.90 -11.27
N LYS A 119 -11.19 -2.92 -11.77
CA LYS A 119 -11.19 -2.50 -13.17
C LYS A 119 -11.12 -0.97 -13.28
N ASN A 120 -10.51 -0.50 -14.36
CA ASN A 120 -10.57 0.91 -14.72
C ASN A 120 -11.90 1.26 -15.45
N ALA A 121 -12.06 2.53 -15.82
CA ALA A 121 -13.25 3.02 -16.52
C ALA A 121 -13.47 2.37 -17.91
N GLN A 122 -12.42 1.78 -18.50
CA GLN A 122 -12.46 1.08 -19.78
C GLN A 122 -12.73 -0.42 -19.63
N GLY A 123 -12.98 -0.90 -18.39
CA GLY A 123 -13.23 -2.31 -18.07
C GLY A 123 -11.99 -3.20 -18.06
N GLN A 124 -10.79 -2.61 -18.15
CA GLN A 124 -9.54 -3.34 -18.09
C GLN A 124 -9.16 -3.64 -16.63
N ASP A 125 -8.53 -4.78 -16.41
CA ASP A 125 -8.03 -5.16 -15.09
C ASP A 125 -6.97 -4.17 -14.60
N VAL A 126 -7.13 -3.72 -13.36
CA VAL A 126 -6.11 -2.98 -12.61
C VAL A 126 -5.73 -3.75 -11.35
N PRO A 127 -4.58 -3.47 -10.75
CA PRO A 127 -4.19 -4.10 -9.50
C PRO A 127 -5.20 -3.80 -8.38
N PHE A 128 -5.44 -4.76 -7.51
CA PHE A 128 -6.07 -4.52 -6.22
C PHE A 128 -5.18 -3.63 -5.34
N LYS A 129 -5.77 -2.89 -4.43
CA LYS A 129 -5.04 -2.32 -3.30
C LYS A 129 -5.09 -3.35 -2.16
N VAL A 130 -3.92 -3.78 -1.68
CA VAL A 130 -3.84 -4.72 -0.56
C VAL A 130 -3.08 -4.07 0.58
N THR A 131 -3.69 -4.08 1.76
CA THR A 131 -3.08 -3.58 2.99
C THR A 131 -3.06 -4.66 4.06
N ILE A 132 -2.08 -4.58 4.96
CA ILE A 132 -2.01 -5.41 6.17
C ILE A 132 -1.88 -4.46 7.36
N ASP A 133 -2.82 -4.58 8.31
CA ASP A 133 -2.90 -3.70 9.49
C ASP A 133 -2.82 -2.21 9.11
N GLY A 134 -3.47 -1.83 7.98
CA GLY A 134 -3.51 -0.48 7.45
C GLY A 134 -2.29 -0.02 6.65
N HIS A 135 -1.26 -0.86 6.49
CA HIS A 135 -0.04 -0.56 5.74
C HIS A 135 0.00 -1.33 4.42
N GLY A 136 0.73 -0.82 3.44
CA GLY A 136 0.89 -1.51 2.16
C GLY A 136 1.48 -2.92 2.33
N ALA A 137 0.82 -3.92 1.75
CA ALA A 137 1.22 -5.31 1.83
C ALA A 137 2.24 -5.70 0.75
N SER A 138 3.06 -6.71 1.02
CA SER A 138 3.81 -7.45 0.00
C SER A 138 2.91 -8.53 -0.58
N TRP A 139 2.51 -8.38 -1.86
CA TRP A 139 1.61 -9.30 -2.52
C TRP A 139 1.87 -9.40 -4.02
N GLN A 140 1.33 -10.44 -4.63
CA GLN A 140 1.42 -10.67 -6.08
C GLN A 140 0.12 -11.31 -6.58
N GLN A 141 -0.36 -10.87 -7.75
CA GLN A 141 -1.39 -11.60 -8.47
C GLN A 141 -0.71 -12.72 -9.28
N ILE A 142 -1.04 -13.95 -8.94
CA ILE A 142 -0.41 -15.15 -9.53
C ILE A 142 -1.24 -15.77 -10.64
N GLN A 143 -2.54 -15.44 -10.69
CA GLN A 143 -3.44 -15.88 -11.74
C GLN A 143 -4.56 -14.85 -11.96
N SER A 144 -5.01 -14.74 -13.22
CA SER A 144 -6.20 -14.00 -13.63
C SER A 144 -6.93 -14.77 -14.70
N THR A 145 -8.20 -15.04 -14.49
CA THR A 145 -9.12 -15.68 -15.45
C THR A 145 -10.33 -14.78 -15.68
N ASN A 146 -11.27 -15.22 -16.48
CA ASN A 146 -12.54 -14.48 -16.68
C ASN A 146 -13.45 -14.53 -15.45
N THR A 147 -13.25 -15.49 -14.54
CA THR A 147 -14.11 -15.71 -13.37
C THR A 147 -13.45 -15.36 -12.05
N ASP A 148 -12.13 -15.46 -11.99
CA ASP A 148 -11.39 -15.38 -10.73
C ASP A 148 -10.05 -14.65 -10.88
N ARG A 149 -9.59 -14.09 -9.77
CA ARG A 149 -8.21 -13.60 -9.59
C ARG A 149 -7.60 -14.25 -8.36
N VAL A 150 -6.35 -14.66 -8.46
CA VAL A 150 -5.63 -15.32 -7.37
C VAL A 150 -4.50 -14.44 -6.88
N LEU A 151 -4.52 -14.14 -5.60
CA LEU A 151 -3.49 -13.34 -4.93
C LEU A 151 -2.68 -14.21 -3.98
N ALA A 152 -1.38 -13.96 -3.94
CA ALA A 152 -0.47 -14.44 -2.90
C ALA A 152 -0.01 -13.25 -2.06
N ILE A 153 -0.23 -13.30 -0.77
CA ILE A 153 -0.02 -12.19 0.17
C ILE A 153 0.88 -12.69 1.30
N SER A 154 2.03 -12.06 1.48
CA SER A 154 2.95 -12.38 2.57
C SER A 154 2.56 -11.64 3.84
N PHE A 155 2.70 -12.29 4.99
CA PHE A 155 2.43 -11.70 6.30
C PHE A 155 3.51 -12.08 7.33
N SER A 156 3.74 -11.21 8.29
CA SER A 156 4.63 -11.45 9.42
C SER A 156 3.87 -12.07 10.59
N ASN A 157 4.60 -12.47 11.63
CA ASN A 157 4.01 -13.03 12.86
C ASN A 157 3.21 -12.02 13.70
N SER A 158 3.35 -10.72 13.42
CA SER A 158 2.59 -9.66 14.09
C SER A 158 1.31 -9.25 13.37
N ASN A 159 1.18 -9.61 12.07
CA ASN A 159 0.03 -9.18 11.27
C ASN A 159 -1.25 -9.93 11.66
N ARG A 160 -2.39 -9.24 11.58
CA ARG A 160 -3.70 -9.81 11.96
C ARG A 160 -4.79 -9.54 10.92
N PHE A 161 -4.72 -8.43 10.21
CA PHE A 161 -5.80 -7.95 9.39
C PHE A 161 -5.30 -7.63 7.97
N ILE A 162 -5.87 -8.31 6.97
CA ILE A 162 -5.58 -8.09 5.55
C ILE A 162 -6.82 -7.50 4.92
N GLU A 163 -6.69 -6.36 4.25
CA GLU A 163 -7.75 -5.76 3.45
C GLU A 163 -7.37 -5.81 1.97
N ILE A 164 -8.30 -6.29 1.14
CA ILE A 164 -8.19 -6.31 -0.31
C ILE A 164 -9.26 -5.41 -0.87
N THR A 165 -8.89 -4.25 -1.40
CA THR A 165 -9.80 -3.27 -1.98
C THR A 165 -9.80 -3.36 -3.50
N GLY A 166 -10.99 -3.48 -4.08
CA GLY A 166 -11.23 -3.42 -5.52
C GLY A 166 -11.80 -2.09 -5.97
N THR A 167 -12.40 -2.10 -7.15
CA THR A 167 -13.13 -0.93 -7.70
C THR A 167 -14.61 -1.20 -7.87
N GLN A 168 -15.00 -2.47 -7.79
CA GLN A 168 -16.41 -2.91 -7.91
C GLN A 168 -16.65 -4.17 -7.08
N VAL A 169 -17.89 -4.32 -6.62
CA VAL A 169 -18.48 -5.52 -6.04
C VAL A 169 -19.65 -5.96 -6.90
N GLY A 170 -19.90 -7.27 -7.03
CA GLY A 170 -21.00 -7.83 -7.80
C GLY A 170 -22.29 -7.99 -7.01
#